data_c7910905f7bf9da8933b87b040fa9332
#
_entry.id   c7910905f7bf9da8933b87b040fa9332
#
_cell.length_a   1.000
_cell.length_b   1.000
_cell.length_c   1.000
_cell.angle_alpha   90.00
_cell.angle_beta   90.00
_cell.angle_gamma   90.00
#
_symmetry.space_group_name_H-M   'P 1'
#
loop_
_entity.id
_entity.type
_entity.pdbx_description
1 polymer ?
#
loop_
_entity_poly.entity_id
_entity_poly.type
_entity_poly.pdbx_seq_one_letter_code
_entity_poly.pdbx_strand_id
1 'polypeptide(L)'
;ELSVRLAWYLLRNRLRGKKRFPLVTMLEPLEMCNLACIGCGRIREYKPVLDKMMSVEVALNAVKESGAPIVSIAGGEPTIHPQIDEIINRLVAQKYFVYCCTNGLLLERLLDKIKPSKYLCWVLHVDGMEEKHDESVDRKGVFKKAIQGIEMALDQGYRVCTNTTVFRGSDVEDLWEMFRFVGDLGVEGSMISPGFDFADAPDQDMFLTRQESHNLFKNLLDPARTAGMRFYNNPLYLNFLKGNREYQCTAWSNPTYTLMGWREP
;
A
#
# COMPACT_ATOMS: atom_id res chain seq x y z
N GLU A 1 16.93 9.05 -5.86
CA GLU A 1 17.77 7.83 -5.81
C GLU A 1 17.00 6.60 -6.32
N LEU A 2 15.73 6.40 -5.92
CA LEU A 2 14.89 5.28 -6.40
C LEU A 2 14.81 5.24 -7.93
N SER A 3 14.52 6.38 -8.57
CA SER A 3 14.39 6.47 -10.04
C SER A 3 15.68 6.06 -10.77
N VAL A 4 16.84 6.49 -10.27
CA VAL A 4 18.14 6.11 -10.84
C VAL A 4 18.40 4.63 -10.69
N ARG A 5 18.11 4.07 -9.51
CA ARG A 5 18.29 2.64 -9.25
C ARG A 5 17.35 1.78 -10.08
N LEU A 6 16.09 2.22 -10.25
CA LEU A 6 15.14 1.56 -11.13
C LEU A 6 15.59 1.61 -12.59
N ALA A 7 16.03 2.77 -13.09
CA ALA A 7 16.52 2.90 -14.45
C ALA A 7 17.70 1.94 -14.70
N TRP A 8 18.65 1.88 -13.77
CA TRP A 8 19.77 0.94 -13.85
C TRP A 8 19.33 -0.53 -13.79
N TYR A 9 18.40 -0.85 -12.89
CA TYR A 9 17.83 -2.19 -12.77
C TYR A 9 17.14 -2.64 -14.07
N LEU A 10 16.33 -1.76 -14.67
CA LEU A 10 15.66 -2.00 -15.95
C LEU A 10 16.67 -2.22 -17.07
N LEU A 11 17.65 -1.34 -17.19
CA LEU A 11 18.70 -1.44 -18.20
C LEU A 11 19.49 -2.75 -18.08
N ARG A 12 19.95 -3.07 -16.86
CA ARG A 12 20.70 -4.30 -16.58
C ARG A 12 19.92 -5.57 -16.95
N ASN A 13 18.61 -5.64 -16.62
CA ASN A 13 17.80 -6.80 -16.96
C ASN A 13 17.56 -6.91 -18.47
N ARG A 14 17.35 -5.79 -19.16
CA ARG A 14 17.23 -5.77 -20.63
C ARG A 14 18.53 -6.19 -21.32
N LEU A 15 19.68 -5.70 -20.88
CA LEU A 15 20.99 -6.09 -21.42
C LEU A 15 21.30 -7.59 -21.20
N ARG A 16 20.71 -8.20 -20.15
CA ARG A 16 20.77 -9.65 -19.89
C ARG A 16 19.74 -10.47 -20.68
N GLY A 17 18.99 -9.86 -21.59
CA GLY A 17 17.96 -10.52 -22.40
C GLY A 17 16.71 -10.90 -21.62
N LYS A 18 16.54 -10.46 -20.37
CA LYS A 18 15.34 -10.77 -19.57
C LYS A 18 14.17 -9.94 -20.10
N LYS A 19 13.13 -10.62 -20.57
CA LYS A 19 11.88 -9.99 -21.05
C LYS A 19 10.87 -9.75 -19.92
N ARG A 20 10.96 -10.53 -18.82
CA ARG A 20 10.05 -10.49 -17.66
C ARG A 20 10.89 -10.50 -16.39
N PHE A 21 10.65 -9.56 -15.52
CA PHE A 21 11.32 -9.45 -14.22
C PHE A 21 10.48 -8.56 -13.29
N PRO A 22 10.47 -8.83 -11.98
CA PRO A 22 9.68 -8.08 -11.02
C PRO A 22 10.25 -6.68 -10.77
N LEU A 23 9.36 -5.72 -10.49
CA LEU A 23 9.74 -4.38 -10.02
C LEU A 23 9.52 -4.24 -8.53
N VAL A 24 8.47 -4.85 -8.02
CA VAL A 24 8.07 -4.84 -6.62
C VAL A 24 7.87 -6.29 -6.18
N THR A 25 8.34 -6.64 -5.00
CA THR A 25 7.90 -7.85 -4.28
C THR A 25 6.81 -7.44 -3.32
N MET A 26 5.62 -8.01 -3.45
CA MET A 26 4.60 -7.96 -2.41
C MET A 26 4.93 -9.04 -1.39
N LEU A 27 5.19 -8.65 -0.16
CA LEU A 27 5.48 -9.55 0.95
C LEU A 27 4.33 -9.49 1.95
N GLU A 28 3.67 -10.61 2.18
CA GLU A 28 2.55 -10.74 3.12
C GLU A 28 2.96 -11.67 4.28
N PRO A 29 3.61 -11.12 5.34
CA PRO A 29 4.22 -11.95 6.39
C PRO A 29 3.20 -12.54 7.35
N LEU A 30 1.95 -12.10 7.33
CA LEU A 30 0.82 -12.61 8.09
C LEU A 30 -0.50 -12.20 7.44
N GLU A 31 -1.57 -12.95 7.79
CA GLU A 31 -2.93 -12.64 7.34
C GLU A 31 -3.81 -12.02 8.45
N MET A 32 -3.34 -12.09 9.72
CA MET A 32 -4.02 -11.48 10.86
C MET A 32 -4.09 -9.97 10.73
N CYS A 33 -5.25 -9.39 11.07
CA CYS A 33 -5.47 -7.95 11.15
C CYS A 33 -6.22 -7.60 12.43
N ASN A 34 -5.99 -6.41 12.96
CA ASN A 34 -6.71 -5.85 14.11
C ASN A 34 -7.91 -4.97 13.70
N LEU A 35 -8.26 -4.97 12.42
CA LEU A 35 -9.46 -4.35 11.83
C LEU A 35 -10.22 -5.36 10.99
N ALA A 36 -11.51 -5.07 10.76
CA ALA A 36 -12.42 -5.87 9.95
C ALA A 36 -13.13 -5.02 8.88
N CYS A 37 -12.34 -4.22 8.14
CA CYS A 37 -12.81 -3.24 7.16
C CYS A 37 -13.90 -3.82 6.25
N ILE A 38 -14.90 -3.00 5.91
CA ILE A 38 -16.09 -3.43 5.16
C ILE A 38 -15.78 -3.94 3.75
N GLY A 39 -14.74 -3.37 3.10
CA GLY A 39 -14.27 -3.77 1.77
C GLY A 39 -13.17 -4.83 1.76
N CYS A 40 -12.84 -5.45 2.92
CA CYS A 40 -11.74 -6.40 3.02
C CYS A 40 -12.23 -7.79 3.43
N GLY A 41 -12.00 -8.79 2.57
CA GLY A 41 -12.30 -10.19 2.85
C GLY A 41 -11.19 -10.95 3.55
N ARG A 42 -9.99 -10.38 3.70
CA ARG A 42 -8.75 -11.10 4.05
C ARG A 42 -8.85 -11.95 5.32
N ILE A 43 -9.28 -11.38 6.44
CA ILE A 43 -9.40 -12.13 7.71
C ILE A 43 -10.44 -13.26 7.67
N ARG A 44 -11.35 -13.24 6.69
CA ARG A 44 -12.35 -14.28 6.47
C ARG A 44 -11.83 -15.34 5.53
N GLU A 45 -11.26 -14.93 4.41
CA GLU A 45 -10.64 -15.79 3.38
C GLU A 45 -9.51 -16.64 3.99
N TYR A 46 -8.65 -16.03 4.82
CA TYR A 46 -7.47 -16.68 5.40
C TYR A 46 -7.67 -17.19 6.83
N LYS A 47 -8.91 -17.34 7.28
CA LYS A 47 -9.25 -17.80 8.63
C LYS A 47 -8.44 -19.01 9.14
N PRO A 48 -8.12 -20.03 8.31
CA PRO A 48 -7.35 -21.21 8.78
C PRO A 48 -5.89 -20.94 9.10
N VAL A 49 -5.35 -19.78 8.75
CA VAL A 49 -3.91 -19.45 8.90
C VAL A 49 -3.67 -18.13 9.61
N LEU A 50 -4.68 -17.53 10.24
CA LEU A 50 -4.54 -16.25 10.94
C LEU A 50 -3.55 -16.27 12.09
N ASP A 51 -3.34 -17.43 12.73
CA ASP A 51 -2.39 -17.66 13.80
C ASP A 51 -0.95 -17.86 13.32
N LYS A 52 -0.75 -18.00 12.01
CA LYS A 52 0.57 -18.23 11.42
C LYS A 52 1.25 -16.92 11.06
N MET A 53 2.57 -16.93 11.18
CA MET A 53 3.43 -15.80 10.83
C MET A 53 4.67 -16.31 10.11
N MET A 54 5.13 -15.53 9.14
CA MET A 54 6.34 -15.84 8.38
C MET A 54 7.58 -15.56 9.23
N SER A 55 8.54 -16.47 9.26
CA SER A 55 9.80 -16.17 9.93
C SER A 55 10.61 -15.12 9.16
N VAL A 56 11.48 -14.40 9.86
CA VAL A 56 12.36 -13.38 9.27
C VAL A 56 13.17 -13.96 8.10
N GLU A 57 13.74 -15.15 8.26
CA GLU A 57 14.57 -15.77 7.23
C GLU A 57 13.75 -16.14 5.97
N VAL A 58 12.53 -16.62 6.14
CA VAL A 58 11.62 -16.89 5.00
C VAL A 58 11.29 -15.59 4.25
N ALA A 59 10.94 -14.54 4.98
CA ALA A 59 10.63 -13.23 4.40
C ALA A 59 11.82 -12.66 3.57
N LEU A 60 13.02 -12.70 4.13
CA LEU A 60 14.21 -12.20 3.46
C LEU A 60 14.62 -13.05 2.25
N ASN A 61 14.48 -14.37 2.35
CA ASN A 61 14.77 -15.28 1.24
C ASN A 61 13.79 -15.07 0.08
N ALA A 62 12.50 -14.88 0.34
CA ALA A 62 11.51 -14.58 -0.69
C ALA A 62 11.85 -13.29 -1.44
N VAL A 63 12.21 -12.21 -0.72
CA VAL A 63 12.61 -10.95 -1.33
C VAL A 63 13.89 -11.11 -2.16
N LYS A 64 14.87 -11.84 -1.67
CA LYS A 64 16.11 -12.15 -2.39
C LYS A 64 15.86 -12.97 -3.66
N GLU A 65 15.00 -13.97 -3.58
CA GLU A 65 14.61 -14.82 -4.72
C GLU A 65 13.92 -14.03 -5.82
N SER A 66 12.98 -13.16 -5.45
CA SER A 66 12.30 -12.27 -6.39
C SER A 66 13.30 -11.38 -7.14
N GLY A 67 14.30 -10.86 -6.44
CA GLY A 67 15.30 -9.94 -6.99
C GLY A 67 14.76 -8.55 -7.36
N ALA A 68 13.54 -8.21 -6.98
CA ALA A 68 12.96 -6.89 -7.17
C ALA A 68 13.65 -5.85 -6.26
N PRO A 69 13.85 -4.61 -6.73
CA PRO A 69 14.49 -3.55 -5.93
C PRO A 69 13.58 -2.93 -4.89
N ILE A 70 12.27 -3.11 -5.01
CA ILE A 70 11.24 -2.56 -4.13
C ILE A 70 10.54 -3.72 -3.41
N VAL A 71 10.24 -3.53 -2.13
CA VAL A 71 9.44 -4.45 -1.32
C VAL A 71 8.25 -3.68 -0.76
N SER A 72 7.06 -4.15 -1.05
CA SER A 72 5.82 -3.68 -0.40
C SER A 72 5.40 -4.72 0.63
N ILE A 73 5.47 -4.37 1.90
CA ILE A 73 5.03 -5.22 2.99
C ILE A 73 3.56 -4.92 3.25
N ALA A 74 2.72 -5.95 3.10
CA ALA A 74 1.27 -5.89 3.24
C ALA A 74 0.78 -7.13 3.99
N GLY A 75 -0.37 -7.65 3.62
CA GLY A 75 -1.01 -8.81 4.24
C GLY A 75 -2.23 -8.41 5.04
N GLY A 76 -2.40 -8.92 6.25
CA GLY A 76 -3.33 -8.38 7.23
C GLY A 76 -2.84 -7.02 7.75
N GLU A 77 -2.41 -6.95 9.01
CA GLU A 77 -1.73 -5.76 9.53
C GLU A 77 -0.27 -6.10 9.86
N PRO A 78 0.70 -5.71 9.04
CA PRO A 78 2.11 -6.08 9.24
C PRO A 78 2.67 -5.69 10.60
N THR A 79 2.19 -4.59 11.19
CA THR A 79 2.68 -4.12 12.50
C THR A 79 2.29 -5.03 13.68
N ILE A 80 1.43 -6.03 13.45
CA ILE A 80 1.13 -7.08 14.44
C ILE A 80 2.28 -8.09 14.54
N HIS A 81 3.00 -8.31 13.44
CA HIS A 81 4.07 -9.30 13.40
C HIS A 81 5.16 -8.99 14.45
N PRO A 82 5.52 -9.93 15.34
CA PRO A 82 6.41 -9.65 16.48
C PRO A 82 7.83 -9.26 16.09
N GLN A 83 8.27 -9.65 14.89
CA GLN A 83 9.62 -9.39 14.36
C GLN A 83 9.57 -8.51 13.10
N ILE A 84 8.54 -7.70 12.90
CA ILE A 84 8.44 -6.83 11.72
C ILE A 84 9.57 -5.80 11.67
N ASP A 85 9.98 -5.31 12.81
CA ASP A 85 11.12 -4.40 12.95
C ASP A 85 12.42 -5.05 12.47
N GLU A 86 12.66 -6.32 12.78
CA GLU A 86 13.83 -7.06 12.28
C GLU A 86 13.76 -7.25 10.77
N ILE A 87 12.61 -7.65 10.23
CA ILE A 87 12.40 -7.80 8.76
C ILE A 87 12.71 -6.48 8.06
N ILE A 88 12.10 -5.37 8.51
CA ILE A 88 12.29 -4.05 7.90
C ILE A 88 13.76 -3.62 8.00
N ASN A 89 14.36 -3.69 9.20
CA ASN A 89 15.75 -3.26 9.41
C ASN A 89 16.72 -4.03 8.54
N ARG A 90 16.56 -5.36 8.39
CA ARG A 90 17.42 -6.19 7.53
C ARG A 90 17.23 -5.91 6.05
N LEU A 91 16.02 -5.64 5.58
CA LEU A 91 15.75 -5.23 4.19
C LEU A 91 16.35 -3.85 3.89
N VAL A 92 16.16 -2.88 4.79
CA VAL A 92 16.72 -1.53 4.67
C VAL A 92 18.26 -1.56 4.66
N ALA A 93 18.88 -2.37 5.53
CA ALA A 93 20.35 -2.56 5.56
C ALA A 93 20.89 -3.11 4.23
N GLN A 94 20.11 -3.96 3.55
CA GLN A 94 20.41 -4.47 2.21
C GLN A 94 20.04 -3.48 1.09
N LYS A 95 19.58 -2.27 1.44
CA LYS A 95 19.21 -1.19 0.52
C LYS A 95 18.00 -1.52 -0.38
N TYR A 96 17.10 -2.40 0.04
CA TYR A 96 15.78 -2.49 -0.60
C TYR A 96 14.96 -1.25 -0.28
N PHE A 97 14.17 -0.77 -1.25
CA PHE A 97 13.17 0.27 -0.98
C PHE A 97 11.92 -0.39 -0.40
N VAL A 98 11.72 -0.21 0.90
CA VAL A 98 10.63 -0.83 1.66
C VAL A 98 9.47 0.16 1.80
N TYR A 99 8.30 -0.26 1.39
CA TYR A 99 7.02 0.39 1.63
C TYR A 99 6.23 -0.50 2.58
N CYS A 100 6.04 -0.08 3.83
CA CYS A 100 5.29 -0.86 4.81
C CYS A 100 3.89 -0.29 4.96
N CYS A 101 2.90 -1.04 4.46
CA CYS A 101 1.49 -0.67 4.55
C CYS A 101 0.98 -0.96 5.97
N THR A 102 0.23 -0.03 6.55
CA THR A 102 -0.32 -0.17 7.89
C THR A 102 -1.58 0.67 8.09
N ASN A 103 -2.47 0.23 8.94
CA ASN A 103 -3.61 1.02 9.40
C ASN A 103 -3.24 2.06 10.49
N GLY A 104 -1.99 2.11 10.92
CA GLY A 104 -1.46 3.09 11.85
C GLY A 104 -1.69 2.81 13.34
N LEU A 105 -2.58 1.87 13.70
CA LEU A 105 -2.96 1.64 15.11
C LEU A 105 -1.80 1.24 16.01
N LEU A 106 -0.78 0.60 15.46
CA LEU A 106 0.37 0.09 16.20
C LEU A 106 1.70 0.72 15.75
N LEU A 107 1.67 1.75 14.89
CA LEU A 107 2.87 2.35 14.31
C LEU A 107 3.80 2.93 15.38
N GLU A 108 3.26 3.65 16.35
CA GLU A 108 4.01 4.30 17.44
C GLU A 108 5.06 3.37 18.07
N ARG A 109 4.70 2.13 18.38
CA ARG A 109 5.61 1.15 19.01
C ARG A 109 6.79 0.71 18.15
N LEU A 110 6.76 1.01 16.84
CA LEU A 110 7.81 0.65 15.89
C LEU A 110 8.76 1.81 15.62
N LEU A 111 8.32 3.05 15.83
CA LEU A 111 9.13 4.25 15.56
C LEU A 111 10.40 4.30 16.41
N ASP A 112 10.39 3.73 17.62
CA ASP A 112 11.59 3.64 18.47
C ASP A 112 12.53 2.48 18.09
N LYS A 113 12.01 1.46 17.35
CA LYS A 113 12.77 0.25 17.01
C LYS A 113 13.41 0.29 15.62
N ILE A 114 12.88 1.13 14.76
CA ILE A 114 13.33 1.28 13.38
C ILE A 114 13.82 2.71 13.21
N LYS A 115 14.96 2.91 12.58
CA LYS A 115 15.47 4.26 12.33
C LYS A 115 14.95 4.82 11.00
N PRO A 116 14.69 6.13 10.91
CA PRO A 116 14.38 6.77 9.63
C PRO A 116 15.43 6.46 8.57
N SER A 117 14.98 6.18 7.37
CA SER A 117 15.86 5.83 6.26
C SER A 117 15.22 6.25 4.94
N LYS A 118 16.04 6.69 3.99
CA LYS A 118 15.60 6.93 2.61
C LYS A 118 15.08 5.67 1.90
N TYR A 119 15.36 4.50 2.47
CA TYR A 119 14.91 3.21 1.97
C TYR A 119 13.61 2.72 2.62
N LEU A 120 13.07 3.42 3.61
CA LEU A 120 11.81 3.08 4.27
C LEU A 120 10.79 4.18 4.06
N CYS A 121 9.60 3.81 3.64
CA CYS A 121 8.42 4.66 3.62
C CYS A 121 7.26 3.93 4.32
N TRP A 122 6.68 4.58 5.32
CA TRP A 122 5.43 4.12 5.91
C TRP A 122 4.27 4.49 5.00
N VAL A 123 3.38 3.55 4.75
CA VAL A 123 2.20 3.73 3.89
C VAL A 123 0.96 3.61 4.75
N LEU A 124 0.39 4.74 5.14
CA LEU A 124 -0.77 4.77 6.04
C LEU A 124 -2.07 4.64 5.24
N HIS A 125 -2.93 3.72 5.67
CA HIS A 125 -4.26 3.56 5.09
C HIS A 125 -5.18 4.68 5.57
N VAL A 126 -5.70 5.50 4.63
CA VAL A 126 -6.65 6.58 4.90
C VAL A 126 -7.62 6.70 3.72
N ASP A 127 -8.90 6.40 3.93
CA ASP A 127 -9.93 6.31 2.87
C ASP A 127 -10.87 7.53 2.80
N GLY A 128 -10.66 8.55 3.60
CA GLY A 128 -11.45 9.76 3.69
C GLY A 128 -11.16 10.54 4.96
N MET A 129 -11.93 11.58 5.25
CA MET A 129 -11.90 12.28 6.53
C MET A 129 -12.46 11.37 7.64
N GLU A 130 -12.42 11.82 8.89
CA GLU A 130 -12.67 10.99 10.09
C GLU A 130 -13.90 10.09 9.98
N GLU A 131 -15.06 10.66 9.61
CA GLU A 131 -16.32 9.91 9.54
C GLU A 131 -16.25 8.81 8.47
N LYS A 132 -15.79 9.16 7.27
CA LYS A 132 -15.71 8.23 6.13
C LYS A 132 -14.65 7.16 6.31
N HIS A 133 -13.50 7.53 6.87
CA HIS A 133 -12.45 6.57 7.17
C HIS A 133 -12.90 5.57 8.24
N ASP A 134 -13.46 6.04 9.36
CA ASP A 134 -13.89 5.17 10.44
C ASP A 134 -15.06 4.25 10.02
N GLU A 135 -15.95 4.71 9.11
CA GLU A 135 -16.96 3.88 8.46
C GLU A 135 -16.30 2.77 7.60
N SER A 136 -15.31 3.12 6.75
CA SER A 136 -14.67 2.14 5.84
C SER A 136 -13.94 1.04 6.59
N VAL A 137 -13.37 1.34 7.75
CA VAL A 137 -12.64 0.37 8.59
C VAL A 137 -13.50 -0.28 9.67
N ASP A 138 -14.81 0.04 9.71
CA ASP A 138 -15.81 -0.45 10.69
C ASP A 138 -15.36 -0.25 12.15
N ARG A 139 -14.71 0.89 12.43
CA ARG A 139 -14.21 1.18 13.78
C ARG A 139 -13.95 2.66 14.01
N LYS A 140 -14.61 3.25 15.02
CA LYS A 140 -14.42 4.64 15.43
C LYS A 140 -13.03 4.88 16.03
N GLY A 141 -12.47 6.07 15.73
CA GLY A 141 -11.21 6.56 16.27
C GLY A 141 -9.96 6.04 15.56
N VAL A 142 -10.11 5.27 14.49
CA VAL A 142 -8.96 4.78 13.69
C VAL A 142 -8.32 5.93 12.93
N PHE A 143 -9.12 6.83 12.33
CA PHE A 143 -8.60 8.01 11.66
C PHE A 143 -7.67 8.82 12.56
N LYS A 144 -8.12 9.15 13.77
CA LYS A 144 -7.31 9.93 14.73
C LYS A 144 -5.99 9.24 15.04
N LYS A 145 -6.00 7.90 15.19
CA LYS A 145 -4.78 7.13 15.45
C LYS A 145 -3.85 7.08 14.23
N ALA A 146 -4.41 6.94 13.03
CA ALA A 146 -3.62 6.97 11.80
C ALA A 146 -2.95 8.33 11.60
N ILE A 147 -3.70 9.43 11.79
CA ILE A 147 -3.15 10.79 11.68
C ILE A 147 -2.07 11.05 12.75
N GLN A 148 -2.33 10.70 14.01
CA GLN A 148 -1.30 10.79 15.05
C GLN A 148 -0.04 10.01 14.68
N GLY A 149 -0.18 8.81 14.11
CA GLY A 149 0.96 8.03 13.64
C GLY A 149 1.71 8.69 12.48
N ILE A 150 1.01 9.35 11.55
CA ILE A 150 1.62 10.14 10.47
C ILE A 150 2.45 11.29 11.05
N GLU A 151 1.86 12.10 11.93
CA GLU A 151 2.53 13.23 12.56
C GLU A 151 3.80 12.78 13.31
N MET A 152 3.68 11.78 14.17
CA MET A 152 4.82 11.24 14.93
C MET A 152 5.93 10.69 14.00
N ALA A 153 5.57 10.03 12.92
CA ALA A 153 6.55 9.51 11.97
C ALA A 153 7.25 10.65 11.21
N LEU A 154 6.52 11.67 10.77
CA LEU A 154 7.06 12.85 10.08
C LEU A 154 7.99 13.64 11.01
N ASP A 155 7.59 13.88 12.26
CA ASP A 155 8.40 14.59 13.26
C ASP A 155 9.73 13.89 13.55
N GLN A 156 9.75 12.56 13.47
CA GLN A 156 10.99 11.77 13.61
C GLN A 156 11.79 11.66 12.31
N GLY A 157 11.34 12.28 11.21
CA GLY A 157 12.05 12.31 9.93
C GLY A 157 11.86 11.05 9.06
N TYR A 158 10.80 10.27 9.30
CA TYR A 158 10.44 9.18 8.40
C TYR A 158 9.78 9.70 7.12
N ARG A 159 9.93 8.93 6.07
CA ARG A 159 9.16 9.09 4.86
C ARG A 159 7.77 8.47 5.08
N VAL A 160 6.73 9.23 4.75
CA VAL A 160 5.34 8.81 4.89
C VAL A 160 4.59 9.09 3.60
N CYS A 161 3.79 8.15 3.15
CA CYS A 161 2.74 8.36 2.15
C CYS A 161 1.44 7.72 2.62
N THR A 162 0.32 8.05 1.98
CA THR A 162 -0.97 7.43 2.28
C THR A 162 -1.39 6.47 1.17
N ASN A 163 -2.25 5.51 1.51
CA ASN A 163 -2.93 4.64 0.56
C ASN A 163 -4.43 4.75 0.78
N THR A 164 -5.16 5.06 -0.29
CA THR A 164 -6.60 5.27 -0.29
C THR A 164 -7.27 4.29 -1.24
N THR A 165 -8.22 3.53 -0.74
CA THR A 165 -9.06 2.65 -1.53
C THR A 165 -10.38 3.35 -1.84
N VAL A 166 -10.73 3.45 -3.10
CA VAL A 166 -11.94 4.14 -3.57
C VAL A 166 -13.00 3.10 -3.90
N PHE A 167 -14.17 3.25 -3.29
CA PHE A 167 -15.30 2.34 -3.45
C PHE A 167 -16.50 3.04 -4.11
N ARG A 168 -17.55 2.28 -4.42
CA ARG A 168 -18.82 2.84 -4.86
C ARG A 168 -19.41 3.68 -3.71
N GLY A 169 -19.85 4.89 -4.04
CA GLY A 169 -20.38 5.83 -3.04
C GLY A 169 -19.31 6.62 -2.29
N SER A 170 -18.01 6.45 -2.61
CA SER A 170 -16.99 7.36 -2.07
C SER A 170 -17.31 8.81 -2.43
N ASP A 171 -17.30 9.66 -1.41
CA ASP A 171 -17.51 11.10 -1.59
C ASP A 171 -16.23 11.76 -2.12
N VAL A 172 -16.31 12.28 -3.34
CA VAL A 172 -15.16 12.91 -4.01
C VAL A 172 -14.73 14.20 -3.32
N GLU A 173 -15.66 14.97 -2.77
CA GLU A 173 -15.33 16.21 -2.03
C GLU A 173 -14.58 15.87 -0.73
N ASP A 174 -15.05 14.86 0.01
CA ASP A 174 -14.36 14.35 1.20
C ASP A 174 -12.94 13.84 0.87
N LEU A 175 -12.79 13.11 -0.24
CA LEU A 175 -11.49 12.65 -0.70
C LEU A 175 -10.55 13.81 -1.05
N TRP A 176 -11.02 14.87 -1.70
CA TRP A 176 -10.21 16.05 -1.97
C TRP A 176 -9.83 16.80 -0.69
N GLU A 177 -10.73 16.89 0.29
CA GLU A 177 -10.43 17.46 1.60
C GLU A 177 -9.34 16.65 2.29
N MET A 178 -9.49 15.33 2.33
CA MET A 178 -8.51 14.42 2.92
C MET A 178 -7.14 14.51 2.23
N PHE A 179 -7.06 14.52 0.89
CA PHE A 179 -5.77 14.63 0.18
C PHE A 179 -5.06 15.96 0.45
N ARG A 180 -5.81 17.07 0.58
CA ARG A 180 -5.24 18.36 1.01
C ARG A 180 -4.74 18.28 2.43
N PHE A 181 -5.58 17.78 3.33
CA PHE A 181 -5.26 17.65 4.75
C PHE A 181 -3.98 16.83 4.98
N VAL A 182 -3.86 15.62 4.42
CA VAL A 182 -2.64 14.83 4.58
C VAL A 182 -1.43 15.44 3.86
N GLY A 183 -1.66 16.13 2.74
CA GLY A 183 -0.63 16.90 2.04
C GLY A 183 -0.06 18.03 2.89
N ASP A 184 -0.91 18.77 3.60
CA ASP A 184 -0.52 19.86 4.51
C ASP A 184 0.23 19.32 5.74
N LEU A 185 -0.03 18.09 6.19
CA LEU A 185 0.79 17.42 7.21
C LEU A 185 2.22 17.13 6.73
N GLY A 186 2.46 17.08 5.41
CA GLY A 186 3.78 16.87 4.84
C GLY A 186 4.05 15.45 4.33
N VAL A 187 3.04 14.62 4.08
CA VAL A 187 3.24 13.32 3.45
C VAL A 187 3.81 13.49 2.04
N GLU A 188 4.62 12.53 1.58
CA GLU A 188 5.23 12.59 0.25
C GLU A 188 4.21 12.54 -0.89
N GLY A 189 3.04 11.98 -0.63
CA GLY A 189 1.92 11.87 -1.57
C GLY A 189 0.98 10.73 -1.21
N SER A 190 -0.12 10.63 -1.95
CA SER A 190 -1.16 9.62 -1.77
C SER A 190 -1.17 8.60 -2.90
N MET A 191 -1.23 7.32 -2.56
CA MET A 191 -1.54 6.24 -3.50
C MET A 191 -3.05 6.06 -3.53
N ILE A 192 -3.61 5.89 -4.71
CA ILE A 192 -5.05 5.68 -4.89
C ILE A 192 -5.32 4.46 -5.79
N SER A 193 -6.34 3.70 -5.45
CA SER A 193 -6.80 2.57 -6.27
C SER A 193 -8.28 2.30 -6.04
N PRO A 194 -9.00 1.73 -7.01
CA PRO A 194 -10.31 1.15 -6.72
C PRO A 194 -10.16 -0.04 -5.80
N GLY A 195 -11.19 -0.34 -5.00
CA GLY A 195 -11.28 -1.55 -4.21
C GLY A 195 -11.25 -2.80 -5.08
N PHE A 196 -10.50 -3.82 -4.65
CA PHE A 196 -10.54 -5.14 -5.28
C PHE A 196 -11.73 -5.93 -4.75
N ASP A 197 -12.38 -6.64 -5.66
CA ASP A 197 -13.49 -7.54 -5.35
C ASP A 197 -12.97 -8.77 -4.58
N PHE A 198 -13.11 -8.75 -3.25
CA PHE A 198 -12.85 -9.90 -2.39
C PHE A 198 -14.15 -10.70 -2.19
N ALA A 199 -14.14 -11.98 -2.50
CA ALA A 199 -15.31 -12.86 -2.37
C ALA A 199 -15.89 -12.85 -0.95
N ASP A 200 -15.04 -12.75 0.08
CA ASP A 200 -15.42 -12.77 1.51
C ASP A 200 -15.50 -11.36 2.14
N ALA A 201 -15.54 -10.29 1.34
CA ALA A 201 -15.78 -8.95 1.86
C ALA A 201 -17.22 -8.84 2.41
N PRO A 202 -17.45 -8.13 3.54
CA PRO A 202 -18.77 -7.98 4.13
C PRO A 202 -19.79 -7.33 3.21
N ASP A 203 -19.38 -6.34 2.44
CA ASP A 203 -20.22 -5.61 1.51
C ASP A 203 -19.70 -5.81 0.07
N GLN A 204 -20.47 -6.57 -0.71
CA GLN A 204 -20.16 -6.86 -2.11
C GLN A 204 -20.59 -5.75 -3.06
N ASP A 205 -21.56 -4.93 -2.66
CA ASP A 205 -22.11 -3.87 -3.51
C ASP A 205 -21.20 -2.63 -3.58
N MET A 206 -20.20 -2.55 -2.70
CA MET A 206 -19.26 -1.43 -2.66
C MET A 206 -18.21 -1.44 -3.77
N PHE A 207 -18.00 -2.55 -4.47
CA PHE A 207 -16.99 -2.62 -5.51
C PHE A 207 -17.45 -1.97 -6.81
N LEU A 208 -16.54 -1.18 -7.39
CA LEU A 208 -16.77 -0.46 -8.63
C LEU A 208 -16.66 -1.39 -9.84
N THR A 209 -17.63 -1.34 -10.72
CA THR A 209 -17.43 -1.83 -12.09
C THR A 209 -16.36 -0.98 -12.80
N ARG A 210 -15.80 -1.50 -13.88
CA ARG A 210 -14.80 -0.77 -14.67
C ARG A 210 -15.32 0.60 -15.16
N GLN A 211 -16.56 0.68 -15.62
CA GLN A 211 -17.14 1.92 -16.12
C GLN A 211 -17.36 2.94 -14.99
N GLU A 212 -17.85 2.48 -13.84
CA GLU A 212 -18.02 3.33 -12.66
C GLU A 212 -16.65 3.85 -12.18
N SER A 213 -15.63 2.98 -12.15
CA SER A 213 -14.26 3.35 -11.81
C SER A 213 -13.75 4.46 -12.74
N HIS A 214 -13.88 4.31 -14.08
CA HIS A 214 -13.45 5.34 -15.03
C HIS A 214 -14.16 6.67 -14.80
N ASN A 215 -15.47 6.65 -14.54
CA ASN A 215 -16.24 7.87 -14.32
C ASN A 215 -15.85 8.56 -13.02
N LEU A 216 -15.69 7.79 -11.94
CA LEU A 216 -15.30 8.31 -10.63
C LEU A 216 -13.88 8.90 -10.69
N PHE A 217 -12.91 8.15 -11.23
CA PHE A 217 -11.53 8.62 -11.32
C PHE A 217 -11.31 9.77 -12.31
N LYS A 218 -12.15 9.93 -13.33
CA LYS A 218 -12.15 11.15 -14.15
C LYS A 218 -12.48 12.39 -13.33
N ASN A 219 -13.47 12.30 -12.46
CA ASN A 219 -13.87 13.37 -11.55
C ASN A 219 -12.81 13.57 -10.45
N LEU A 220 -12.44 12.51 -9.75
CA LEU A 220 -11.48 12.54 -8.63
C LEU A 220 -10.13 13.12 -9.05
N LEU A 221 -9.66 12.83 -10.26
CA LEU A 221 -8.38 13.26 -10.81
C LEU A 221 -8.52 14.46 -11.77
N ASP A 222 -9.53 15.29 -11.58
CA ASP A 222 -9.66 16.55 -12.33
C ASP A 222 -8.46 17.46 -11.99
N PRO A 223 -7.67 17.88 -12.99
CA PRO A 223 -6.50 18.73 -12.77
C PRO A 223 -6.82 20.07 -12.07
N ALA A 224 -8.01 20.63 -12.30
CA ALA A 224 -8.41 21.87 -11.67
C ALA A 224 -8.63 21.73 -10.15
N ARG A 225 -9.06 20.56 -9.71
CA ARG A 225 -9.35 20.26 -8.30
C ARG A 225 -8.16 19.68 -7.57
N THR A 226 -7.28 18.98 -8.27
CA THR A 226 -6.12 18.29 -7.70
C THR A 226 -4.83 19.11 -7.80
N ALA A 227 -4.92 20.38 -8.18
CA ALA A 227 -3.78 21.29 -8.23
C ALA A 227 -3.10 21.37 -6.85
N GLY A 228 -1.79 21.09 -6.80
CA GLY A 228 -1.01 21.04 -5.55
C GLY A 228 -1.05 19.70 -4.80
N MET A 229 -1.98 18.80 -5.11
CA MET A 229 -1.99 17.45 -4.54
C MET A 229 -0.91 16.57 -5.17
N ARG A 230 -0.30 15.71 -4.37
CA ARG A 230 0.73 14.78 -4.83
C ARG A 230 0.19 13.36 -4.82
N PHE A 231 0.05 12.75 -6.01
CA PHE A 231 -0.23 11.33 -6.14
C PHE A 231 1.07 10.57 -6.35
N TYR A 232 1.24 9.49 -5.58
CA TYR A 232 2.42 8.64 -5.63
C TYR A 232 2.34 7.61 -6.77
N ASN A 233 1.15 7.40 -7.30
CA ASN A 233 0.91 6.53 -8.44
C ASN A 233 1.59 7.06 -9.71
N ASN A 234 2.06 6.13 -10.53
CA ASN A 234 2.60 6.46 -11.84
C ASN A 234 1.54 7.16 -12.70
N PRO A 235 1.86 8.26 -13.41
CA PRO A 235 0.93 8.96 -14.30
C PRO A 235 0.25 8.06 -15.34
N LEU A 236 0.93 7.01 -15.80
CA LEU A 236 0.33 6.03 -16.72
C LEU A 236 -0.81 5.26 -16.04
N TYR A 237 -0.64 4.86 -14.78
CA TYR A 237 -1.68 4.20 -14.01
C TYR A 237 -2.87 5.13 -13.74
N LEU A 238 -2.62 6.40 -13.39
CA LEU A 238 -3.68 7.38 -13.21
C LEU A 238 -4.47 7.61 -14.51
N ASN A 239 -3.82 7.58 -15.66
CA ASN A 239 -4.50 7.65 -16.97
C ASN A 239 -5.33 6.40 -17.28
N PHE A 240 -4.86 5.22 -16.84
CA PHE A 240 -5.64 3.99 -16.93
C PHE A 240 -6.89 4.06 -16.05
N LEU A 241 -6.79 4.50 -14.80
CA LEU A 241 -7.93 4.67 -13.91
C LEU A 241 -8.99 5.61 -14.49
N LYS A 242 -8.58 6.67 -15.20
CA LYS A 242 -9.49 7.59 -15.92
C LYS A 242 -10.09 7.00 -17.20
N GLY A 243 -9.73 5.79 -17.59
CA GLY A 243 -10.16 5.18 -18.85
C GLY A 243 -9.56 5.82 -20.11
N ASN A 244 -8.53 6.66 -19.97
CA ASN A 244 -7.86 7.30 -21.10
C ASN A 244 -6.90 6.35 -21.82
N ARG A 245 -6.60 5.21 -21.23
CA ARG A 245 -5.63 4.25 -21.75
C ARG A 245 -5.93 2.83 -21.31
N GLU A 246 -5.70 1.88 -22.22
CA GLU A 246 -5.79 0.46 -21.97
C GLU A 246 -4.39 -0.13 -21.81
N TYR A 247 -4.27 -1.11 -20.93
CA TYR A 247 -3.04 -1.90 -20.74
C TYR A 247 -3.34 -3.39 -20.71
N GLN A 248 -2.41 -4.17 -21.19
CA GLN A 248 -2.35 -5.59 -20.86
C GLN A 248 -1.56 -5.73 -19.55
N CYS A 249 -2.27 -6.10 -18.49
CA CYS A 249 -1.64 -6.36 -17.21
C CYS A 249 -0.75 -7.60 -17.30
N THR A 250 0.41 -7.54 -16.66
CA THR A 250 1.31 -8.68 -16.50
C THR A 250 1.59 -8.88 -15.02
N ALA A 251 1.24 -10.05 -14.50
CA ALA A 251 1.43 -10.41 -13.10
C ALA A 251 2.93 -10.45 -12.68
N TRP A 252 3.83 -10.55 -13.64
CA TRP A 252 5.27 -10.67 -13.43
C TRP A 252 5.95 -9.46 -12.79
N SER A 253 5.35 -8.28 -12.86
CA SER A 253 5.96 -7.07 -12.33
C SER A 253 5.84 -6.94 -10.82
N ASN A 254 4.90 -7.65 -10.22
CA ASN A 254 4.54 -7.53 -8.81
C ASN A 254 4.18 -8.89 -8.18
N PRO A 255 5.13 -9.86 -8.12
CA PRO A 255 4.88 -11.15 -7.51
C PRO A 255 4.61 -11.01 -6.02
N THR A 256 3.66 -11.79 -5.53
CA THR A 256 3.24 -11.79 -4.12
C THR A 256 3.70 -13.08 -3.44
N TYR A 257 4.39 -12.92 -2.31
CA TYR A 257 4.79 -14.04 -1.44
C TYR A 257 4.00 -13.98 -0.12
N THR A 258 3.28 -15.05 0.15
CA THR A 258 2.40 -15.22 1.31
C THR A 258 2.91 -16.30 2.24
N LEU A 259 2.16 -16.60 3.30
CA LEU A 259 2.38 -17.77 4.16
C LEU A 259 2.33 -19.11 3.42
N MET A 260 1.71 -19.16 2.25
CA MET A 260 1.58 -20.35 1.39
C MET A 260 2.60 -20.39 0.24
N GLY A 261 3.54 -19.43 0.22
CA GLY A 261 4.54 -19.29 -0.83
C GLY A 261 4.16 -18.26 -1.90
N TRP A 262 4.75 -18.38 -3.09
CA TRP A 262 4.42 -17.52 -4.22
C TRP A 262 2.97 -17.73 -4.68
N ARG A 263 2.23 -16.63 -4.78
CA ARG A 263 0.90 -16.67 -5.42
C ARG A 263 1.07 -16.89 -6.92
N GLU A 264 0.22 -17.73 -7.47
CA GLU A 264 0.08 -17.84 -8.92
C GLU A 264 -0.43 -16.51 -9.51
N PRO A 265 0.02 -16.16 -10.74
CA PRO A 265 -0.39 -14.94 -11.42
C PRO A 265 -1.87 -14.89 -11.76
#